data_084fb742bc70b1a5928bf00569fbf866
#
_entry.id   084fb742bc70b1a5928bf00569fbf866
#
_cell.length_a   1.000
_cell.length_b   1.000
_cell.length_c   1.000
_cell.angle_alpha   90.00
_cell.angle_beta   90.00
_cell.angle_gamma   90.00
#
_symmetry.space_group_name_H-M   'P 1'
#
loop_
_entity.id
_entity.type
_entity.pdbx_description
1 polymer ?
#
loop_
_entity_poly.entity_id
_entity_poly.type
_entity_poly.pdbx_seq_one_letter_code
_entity_poly.pdbx_strand_id
1 'polypeptide(L)'
;MKMKRVLGLALAAALSLSLVACGGGGGNNDGSKSSAPAGSGAGSSTPAPAGSGSSGGSEPIYVGFAQVGHESDWRTASTKSAQDVFSAANGYELSFVDCDNDPAKQLEAVRSFIQQGMDYIIIDPIVATGWDTVLTECDEAGIPVIVIDRTVEDSDKYVAWVGSDFKVEGLACGEWLKAHAADKGITEINALVIEGSVGASATIGRTDGFKEIADREGWTILDSQSGDFTEVGGQEVMESFCQSYKGQFNVVICQNDNEAAGAMTAMDNAGITYGVGGDVILVSFDANKPYVQMVCDGKINANFECNPMAAPTVDEIIKTLQAGSTPEKEVYVSEHWFAAEDNVTSITVNGETQEVIHATQDVVDARPY
;
A
#
# COMPACT_ATOMS: atom_id res chain seq x y z
N MET A 1 -36.10 42.32 -2.97
CA MET A 1 -35.65 43.65 -2.47
C MET A 1 -34.13 43.62 -2.31
N LYS A 2 -33.52 44.36 -3.23
CA LYS A 2 -32.19 45.02 -3.23
C LYS A 2 -30.97 44.32 -2.61
N MET A 3 -30.13 43.86 -3.52
CA MET A 3 -28.67 43.92 -3.65
C MET A 3 -27.96 45.00 -2.80
N LYS A 4 -26.82 44.65 -2.22
CA LYS A 4 -25.63 45.56 -2.16
C LYS A 4 -24.35 44.77 -2.32
N ARG A 5 -23.67 45.01 -3.45
CA ARG A 5 -22.25 44.73 -3.72
C ARG A 5 -21.41 45.71 -2.92
N VAL A 6 -20.26 45.28 -2.39
CA VAL A 6 -19.15 46.18 -2.11
C VAL A 6 -17.88 45.52 -2.65
N LEU A 7 -17.21 46.33 -3.46
CA LEU A 7 -16.00 46.17 -4.24
C LEU A 7 -14.83 46.75 -3.41
N GLY A 8 -13.65 46.24 -3.62
CA GLY A 8 -12.38 46.93 -3.27
C GLY A 8 -11.38 45.96 -2.64
N LEU A 9 -10.12 45.92 -2.87
CA LEU A 9 -9.20 46.61 -3.78
C LEU A 9 -7.94 45.75 -3.86
N ALA A 10 -7.35 45.62 -5.04
CA ALA A 10 -6.05 45.02 -5.29
C ALA A 10 -4.94 45.91 -4.74
N LEU A 11 -3.84 45.31 -4.27
CA LEU A 11 -2.55 45.99 -4.17
C LEU A 11 -1.47 45.03 -4.65
N ALA A 12 -0.91 45.36 -5.82
CA ALA A 12 0.32 44.80 -6.36
C ALA A 12 1.49 45.59 -5.80
N ALA A 13 2.56 44.93 -5.44
CA ALA A 13 3.87 45.54 -5.25
C ALA A 13 4.93 44.62 -5.87
N ALA A 14 5.47 45.09 -6.99
CA ALA A 14 6.67 44.60 -7.65
C ALA A 14 7.90 45.34 -7.11
N LEU A 15 9.07 44.84 -7.46
CA LEU A 15 10.44 45.39 -7.38
C LEU A 15 11.34 44.55 -6.47
N SER A 16 12.58 44.18 -6.83
CA SER A 16 13.47 44.57 -7.93
C SER A 16 14.64 43.58 -8.01
N LEU A 17 15.15 43.43 -9.25
CA LEU A 17 16.45 42.84 -9.59
C LEU A 17 17.63 43.57 -8.90
N SER A 18 18.68 42.80 -8.60
CA SER A 18 20.05 43.34 -8.63
C SER A 18 21.02 42.27 -9.13
N LEU A 19 21.49 42.48 -10.37
CA LEU A 19 22.72 41.93 -10.93
C LEU A 19 23.91 42.61 -10.26
N VAL A 20 24.94 41.85 -9.91
CA VAL A 20 26.32 42.36 -9.83
C VAL A 20 27.23 41.37 -10.53
N ALA A 21 27.80 41.83 -11.65
CA ALA A 21 28.92 41.26 -12.36
C ALA A 21 30.20 42.04 -11.99
N CYS A 22 31.32 41.34 -11.94
CA CYS A 22 32.70 41.76 -12.21
C CYS A 22 33.62 40.72 -11.57
N GLY A 23 34.59 40.10 -12.21
CA GLY A 23 35.54 40.46 -13.23
C GLY A 23 36.92 40.06 -12.74
N GLY A 24 37.64 39.21 -13.41
CA GLY A 24 38.78 39.52 -14.17
C GLY A 24 40.07 38.82 -13.75
N GLY A 25 40.79 38.34 -14.77
CA GLY A 25 42.24 38.16 -14.83
C GLY A 25 42.74 36.73 -14.54
N GLY A 26 43.46 36.01 -15.35
CA GLY A 26 44.36 36.29 -16.45
C GLY A 26 45.66 35.53 -16.23
N GLY A 27 46.21 34.84 -17.22
CA GLY A 27 47.56 34.28 -17.13
C GLY A 27 47.85 33.09 -18.06
N ASN A 28 48.44 33.43 -19.19
CA ASN A 28 49.07 32.61 -20.22
C ASN A 28 50.12 31.60 -19.72
N ASN A 29 50.39 30.50 -20.44
CA ASN A 29 51.44 30.38 -21.45
C ASN A 29 51.64 28.93 -21.94
N ASP A 30 51.69 28.84 -23.27
CA ASP A 30 52.65 28.21 -24.17
C ASP A 30 52.97 26.69 -23.97
N GLY A 31 52.85 25.89 -24.93
CA GLY A 31 53.35 25.84 -26.32
C GLY A 31 54.18 24.60 -26.54
N SER A 32 53.89 23.82 -27.54
CA SER A 32 54.83 23.34 -28.54
C SER A 32 54.34 22.14 -29.33
N LYS A 33 54.42 22.31 -30.62
CA LYS A 33 54.24 21.39 -31.71
C LYS A 33 55.31 20.28 -31.72
N SER A 34 55.00 19.08 -32.24
CA SER A 34 55.78 18.49 -33.32
C SER A 34 55.20 17.18 -33.87
N SER A 35 54.78 17.20 -35.10
CA SER A 35 55.06 16.42 -36.31
C SER A 35 55.12 14.87 -36.22
N ALA A 36 54.33 14.28 -37.12
CA ALA A 36 54.44 12.93 -37.59
C ALA A 36 55.72 12.69 -38.42
N PRO A 37 56.09 11.41 -38.67
CA PRO A 37 55.98 10.94 -40.03
C PRO A 37 55.40 9.50 -40.19
N ALA A 38 55.00 9.23 -41.43
CA ALA A 38 54.48 8.00 -41.94
C ALA A 38 55.60 6.95 -42.15
N GLY A 39 55.23 5.67 -42.01
CA GLY A 39 56.08 4.51 -42.39
C GLY A 39 55.25 3.28 -42.62
N SER A 40 55.25 2.83 -43.87
CA SER A 40 54.62 1.63 -44.41
C SER A 40 55.29 0.33 -43.94
N GLY A 41 54.49 -0.75 -43.80
CA GLY A 41 55.08 -2.05 -44.04
C GLY A 41 54.46 -3.26 -43.39
N ALA A 42 53.92 -4.11 -44.24
CA ALA A 42 53.88 -5.56 -44.18
C ALA A 42 52.94 -6.31 -43.25
N GLY A 43 52.12 -7.12 -43.89
CA GLY A 43 51.18 -8.04 -43.34
C GLY A 43 51.72 -9.13 -42.41
N SER A 44 50.93 -9.48 -41.45
CA SER A 44 51.04 -10.77 -40.78
C SER A 44 49.62 -11.24 -40.46
N SER A 45 49.27 -12.37 -41.00
CA SER A 45 48.06 -13.12 -40.76
C SER A 45 48.05 -13.60 -39.31
N THR A 46 47.17 -13.07 -38.47
CA THR A 46 46.90 -13.58 -37.14
C THR A 46 45.66 -14.48 -37.19
N PRO A 47 45.65 -15.64 -36.53
CA PRO A 47 44.49 -16.53 -36.51
C PRO A 47 43.33 -15.85 -35.74
N ALA A 48 42.12 -16.05 -36.23
CA ALA A 48 40.91 -15.65 -35.55
C ALA A 48 40.88 -16.23 -34.11
N PRO A 49 40.54 -15.43 -33.08
CA PRO A 49 40.27 -15.99 -31.76
C PRO A 49 39.02 -16.87 -31.85
N ALA A 50 39.14 -18.08 -31.33
CA ALA A 50 38.04 -19.03 -31.16
C ALA A 50 36.90 -18.32 -30.43
N GLY A 51 35.69 -18.51 -30.92
CA GLY A 51 34.50 -17.94 -30.36
C GLY A 51 34.41 -18.16 -28.87
N SER A 52 34.38 -17.09 -28.14
CA SER A 52 33.85 -17.09 -26.78
C SER A 52 32.41 -17.55 -26.91
N GLY A 53 32.09 -18.71 -26.35
CA GLY A 53 30.72 -19.14 -26.21
C GLY A 53 29.98 -18.05 -25.41
N SER A 54 29.09 -17.35 -26.09
CA SER A 54 28.06 -16.56 -25.43
C SER A 54 27.29 -17.55 -24.57
N SER A 55 27.49 -17.49 -23.26
CA SER A 55 26.51 -18.00 -22.30
C SER A 55 25.25 -17.22 -22.58
N GLY A 56 24.27 -17.86 -23.22
CA GLY A 56 22.96 -17.26 -23.49
C GLY A 56 22.20 -17.09 -22.15
N GLY A 57 22.52 -16.05 -21.42
CA GLY A 57 21.61 -15.47 -20.48
C GLY A 57 20.57 -14.70 -21.28
N SER A 58 19.28 -15.00 -21.11
CA SER A 58 18.21 -14.11 -21.57
C SER A 58 18.44 -12.74 -20.94
N GLU A 59 18.12 -11.67 -21.68
CA GLU A 59 18.12 -10.33 -21.09
C GLU A 59 17.13 -10.32 -19.90
N PRO A 60 17.39 -9.54 -18.82
CA PRO A 60 16.49 -9.45 -17.70
C PRO A 60 15.16 -8.83 -18.13
N ILE A 61 14.11 -9.17 -17.42
CA ILE A 61 12.79 -8.55 -17.58
C ILE A 61 12.78 -7.29 -16.73
N TYR A 62 12.51 -6.13 -17.33
CA TYR A 62 12.47 -4.84 -16.67
C TYR A 62 11.07 -4.57 -16.10
N VAL A 63 10.97 -4.43 -14.79
CA VAL A 63 9.72 -4.18 -14.08
C VAL A 63 9.78 -2.84 -13.36
N GLY A 64 8.84 -1.93 -13.65
CA GLY A 64 8.64 -0.70 -12.87
C GLY A 64 7.60 -0.93 -11.79
N PHE A 65 7.87 -0.53 -10.54
CA PHE A 65 6.90 -0.59 -9.45
C PHE A 65 6.74 0.77 -8.78
N ALA A 66 5.55 1.37 -8.91
CA ALA A 66 5.15 2.60 -8.26
C ALA A 66 4.35 2.28 -6.98
N GLN A 67 5.03 2.27 -5.84
CA GLN A 67 4.48 1.96 -4.52
C GLN A 67 3.89 3.21 -3.87
N VAL A 68 2.87 3.05 -3.01
CA VAL A 68 2.22 4.13 -2.25
C VAL A 68 3.23 4.94 -1.44
N GLY A 69 3.93 4.29 -0.51
CA GLY A 69 4.86 4.91 0.43
C GLY A 69 5.44 3.91 1.43
N HIS A 70 5.76 4.40 2.62
CA HIS A 70 6.24 3.60 3.77
C HIS A 70 5.37 3.85 5.02
N GLU A 71 4.07 4.06 4.81
CA GLU A 71 3.14 4.47 5.86
C GLU A 71 2.87 3.37 6.90
N SER A 72 3.15 2.09 6.56
CA SER A 72 2.80 0.96 7.42
C SER A 72 3.78 -0.21 7.33
N ASP A 73 3.71 -1.11 8.31
CA ASP A 73 4.46 -2.38 8.29
C ASP A 73 4.00 -3.28 7.13
N TRP A 74 2.71 -3.25 6.80
CA TRP A 74 2.15 -3.94 5.64
C TRP A 74 2.85 -3.50 4.35
N ARG A 75 3.02 -2.19 4.18
CA ARG A 75 3.66 -1.61 3.01
C ARG A 75 5.12 -2.02 2.89
N THR A 76 5.82 -2.10 4.03
CA THR A 76 7.19 -2.62 4.11
C THR A 76 7.27 -4.08 3.68
N ALA A 77 6.32 -4.92 4.12
CA ALA A 77 6.24 -6.33 3.73
C ALA A 77 5.94 -6.50 2.23
N SER A 78 5.00 -5.71 1.68
CA SER A 78 4.68 -5.70 0.24
C SER A 78 5.88 -5.30 -0.62
N THR A 79 6.59 -4.22 -0.24
CA THR A 79 7.82 -3.78 -0.92
C THR A 79 8.89 -4.87 -0.89
N LYS A 80 9.11 -5.49 0.27
CA LYS A 80 10.08 -6.58 0.40
C LYS A 80 9.73 -7.77 -0.48
N SER A 81 8.45 -8.17 -0.51
CA SER A 81 7.95 -9.24 -1.37
C SER A 81 8.27 -8.95 -2.85
N ALA A 82 8.01 -7.73 -3.32
CA ALA A 82 8.32 -7.33 -4.68
C ALA A 82 9.83 -7.37 -4.98
N GLN A 83 10.68 -6.88 -4.07
CA GLN A 83 12.13 -6.89 -4.22
C GLN A 83 12.71 -8.31 -4.24
N ASP A 84 12.17 -9.22 -3.42
CA ASP A 84 12.61 -10.62 -3.38
C ASP A 84 12.22 -11.35 -4.68
N VAL A 85 11.00 -11.16 -5.18
CA VAL A 85 10.48 -11.81 -6.38
C VAL A 85 11.14 -11.24 -7.64
N PHE A 86 11.13 -9.91 -7.80
CA PHE A 86 11.65 -9.24 -9.01
C PHE A 86 13.13 -8.92 -8.90
N SER A 87 13.91 -9.87 -8.41
CA SER A 87 15.36 -9.75 -8.23
C SER A 87 16.14 -10.27 -9.44
N ALA A 88 17.39 -9.83 -9.57
CA ALA A 88 18.30 -10.32 -10.62
C ALA A 88 18.52 -11.84 -10.57
N ALA A 89 18.43 -12.44 -9.37
CA ALA A 89 18.55 -13.90 -9.22
C ALA A 89 17.40 -14.66 -9.91
N ASN A 90 16.23 -14.01 -10.04
CA ASN A 90 15.05 -14.54 -10.70
C ASN A 90 14.90 -14.07 -12.15
N GLY A 91 15.91 -13.35 -12.69
CA GLY A 91 15.93 -12.87 -14.08
C GLY A 91 15.21 -11.54 -14.29
N TYR A 92 14.99 -10.74 -13.23
CA TYR A 92 14.34 -9.44 -13.29
C TYR A 92 15.31 -8.28 -13.00
N GLU A 93 14.95 -7.09 -13.47
CA GLU A 93 15.51 -5.81 -13.03
C GLU A 93 14.36 -4.91 -12.59
N LEU A 94 14.27 -4.68 -11.26
CA LEU A 94 13.21 -3.92 -10.64
C LEU A 94 13.60 -2.44 -10.50
N SER A 95 12.80 -1.55 -11.11
CA SER A 95 12.83 -0.11 -10.88
C SER A 95 11.73 0.25 -9.90
N PHE A 96 12.09 0.46 -8.64
CA PHE A 96 11.16 0.75 -7.55
C PHE A 96 11.10 2.25 -7.26
N VAL A 97 9.91 2.81 -7.12
CA VAL A 97 9.66 4.19 -6.69
C VAL A 97 8.71 4.21 -5.51
N ASP A 98 9.18 4.73 -4.40
CA ASP A 98 8.35 5.15 -3.27
C ASP A 98 7.73 6.51 -3.59
N CYS A 99 6.40 6.58 -3.60
CA CYS A 99 5.67 7.78 -4.00
C CYS A 99 5.32 8.70 -2.83
N ASP A 100 5.74 8.40 -1.58
CA ASP A 100 5.53 9.25 -0.39
C ASP A 100 4.05 9.64 -0.18
N ASN A 101 3.12 8.76 -0.51
CA ASN A 101 1.68 9.00 -0.46
C ASN A 101 1.22 10.23 -1.29
N ASP A 102 1.97 10.57 -2.36
CA ASP A 102 1.67 11.67 -3.29
C ASP A 102 1.15 11.10 -4.63
N PRO A 103 -0.16 11.26 -4.95
CA PRO A 103 -0.73 10.77 -6.20
C PRO A 103 -0.08 11.37 -7.45
N ALA A 104 0.37 12.63 -7.41
CA ALA A 104 1.04 13.26 -8.55
C ALA A 104 2.40 12.62 -8.80
N LYS A 105 3.19 12.36 -7.74
CA LYS A 105 4.46 11.65 -7.81
C LYS A 105 4.28 10.23 -8.36
N GLN A 106 3.18 9.55 -8.00
CA GLN A 106 2.89 8.22 -8.50
C GLN A 106 2.61 8.21 -10.00
N LEU A 107 1.82 9.15 -10.52
CA LEU A 107 1.60 9.31 -11.96
C LEU A 107 2.89 9.67 -12.72
N GLU A 108 3.76 10.49 -12.12
CA GLU A 108 5.09 10.82 -12.69
C GLU A 108 6.00 9.59 -12.74
N ALA A 109 5.99 8.74 -11.71
CA ALA A 109 6.74 7.50 -11.67
C ALA A 109 6.34 6.57 -12.82
N VAL A 110 5.05 6.37 -13.05
CA VAL A 110 4.53 5.55 -14.16
C VAL A 110 4.97 6.11 -15.51
N ARG A 111 4.89 7.43 -15.74
CA ARG A 111 5.38 8.07 -16.97
C ARG A 111 6.89 7.90 -17.16
N SER A 112 7.64 7.93 -16.05
CA SER A 112 9.09 7.65 -16.09
C SER A 112 9.36 6.21 -16.51
N PHE A 113 8.58 5.24 -16.05
CA PHE A 113 8.70 3.84 -16.46
C PHE A 113 8.38 3.65 -17.95
N ILE A 114 7.36 4.33 -18.48
CA ILE A 114 7.06 4.35 -19.92
C ILE A 114 8.28 4.87 -20.71
N GLN A 115 8.87 5.98 -20.28
CA GLN A 115 10.03 6.59 -20.94
C GLN A 115 11.29 5.70 -20.89
N GLN A 116 11.44 4.91 -19.83
CA GLN A 116 12.54 3.94 -19.67
C GLN A 116 12.31 2.67 -20.48
N GLY A 117 11.08 2.43 -20.99
CA GLY A 117 10.74 1.24 -21.77
C GLY A 117 10.71 -0.03 -20.92
N MET A 118 10.08 0.04 -19.74
CA MET A 118 9.85 -1.14 -18.90
C MET A 118 9.03 -2.18 -19.66
N ASP A 119 9.28 -3.47 -19.42
CA ASP A 119 8.50 -4.56 -19.99
C ASP A 119 7.12 -4.69 -19.31
N TYR A 120 7.06 -4.41 -18.00
CA TYR A 120 5.86 -4.45 -17.19
C TYR A 120 5.87 -3.30 -16.17
N ILE A 121 4.69 -2.79 -15.82
CA ILE A 121 4.52 -1.81 -14.76
C ILE A 121 3.56 -2.37 -13.71
N ILE A 122 3.97 -2.31 -12.45
CA ILE A 122 3.14 -2.62 -11.28
C ILE A 122 2.77 -1.30 -10.63
N ILE A 123 1.49 -1.13 -10.31
CA ILE A 123 1.00 0.01 -9.53
C ILE A 123 0.20 -0.47 -8.33
N ASP A 124 0.42 0.20 -7.23
CA ASP A 124 -0.37 0.10 -6.02
C ASP A 124 -1.01 1.47 -5.81
N PRO A 125 -2.27 1.69 -6.20
CA PRO A 125 -2.82 3.04 -6.32
C PRO A 125 -2.96 3.74 -4.97
N ILE A 126 -2.48 4.97 -4.85
CA ILE A 126 -2.70 5.81 -3.66
C ILE A 126 -4.20 6.11 -3.51
N VAL A 127 -4.84 6.48 -4.61
CA VAL A 127 -6.28 6.74 -4.70
C VAL A 127 -6.90 5.95 -5.85
N ALA A 128 -8.18 5.63 -5.76
CA ALA A 128 -8.87 4.77 -6.71
C ALA A 128 -9.14 5.44 -8.08
N THR A 129 -9.03 6.76 -8.20
CA THR A 129 -9.37 7.52 -9.41
C THR A 129 -8.24 8.42 -9.88
N GLY A 130 -8.31 8.88 -11.14
CA GLY A 130 -7.28 9.73 -11.77
C GLY A 130 -6.30 8.94 -12.67
N TRP A 131 -6.59 7.68 -12.95
CA TRP A 131 -5.69 6.75 -13.62
C TRP A 131 -5.90 6.65 -15.14
N ASP A 132 -7.08 6.95 -15.67
CA ASP A 132 -7.43 6.65 -17.07
C ASP A 132 -6.43 7.22 -18.08
N THR A 133 -5.91 8.44 -17.84
CA THR A 133 -4.95 9.08 -18.77
C THR A 133 -3.62 8.32 -18.79
N VAL A 134 -3.00 8.03 -17.65
CA VAL A 134 -1.69 7.37 -17.60
C VAL A 134 -1.77 5.90 -18.00
N LEU A 135 -2.87 5.22 -17.70
CA LEU A 135 -3.12 3.85 -18.18
C LEU A 135 -3.31 3.81 -19.69
N THR A 136 -3.94 4.85 -20.28
CA THR A 136 -3.97 5.00 -21.75
C THR A 136 -2.57 5.20 -22.32
N GLU A 137 -1.73 6.02 -21.67
CA GLU A 137 -0.33 6.22 -22.08
C GLU A 137 0.47 4.89 -22.05
N CYS A 138 0.22 4.03 -21.03
CA CYS A 138 0.83 2.68 -20.96
C CYS A 138 0.36 1.77 -22.10
N ASP A 139 -0.96 1.74 -22.37
CA ASP A 139 -1.56 0.94 -23.44
C ASP A 139 -1.03 1.35 -24.81
N GLU A 140 -0.96 2.67 -25.10
CA GLU A 140 -0.37 3.23 -26.32
C GLU A 140 1.12 2.88 -26.49
N ALA A 141 1.85 2.76 -25.37
CA ALA A 141 3.25 2.32 -25.36
C ALA A 141 3.40 0.79 -25.48
N GLY A 142 2.30 0.05 -25.36
CA GLY A 142 2.30 -1.42 -25.38
C GLY A 142 2.88 -2.06 -24.12
N ILE A 143 2.86 -1.34 -22.99
CA ILE A 143 3.40 -1.82 -21.71
C ILE A 143 2.24 -2.31 -20.83
N PRO A 144 2.16 -3.63 -20.52
CA PRO A 144 1.15 -4.18 -19.64
C PRO A 144 1.28 -3.63 -18.23
N VAL A 145 0.14 -3.20 -17.64
CA VAL A 145 0.07 -2.74 -16.26
C VAL A 145 -0.63 -3.78 -15.42
N ILE A 146 -0.07 -4.11 -14.26
CA ILE A 146 -0.66 -4.97 -13.24
C ILE A 146 -0.92 -4.11 -12.01
N VAL A 147 -2.17 -4.07 -11.55
CA VAL A 147 -2.58 -3.35 -10.35
C VAL A 147 -2.52 -4.30 -9.18
N ILE A 148 -1.98 -3.85 -8.04
CA ILE A 148 -1.95 -4.66 -6.81
C ILE A 148 -2.60 -3.91 -5.65
N ASP A 149 -3.02 -4.68 -4.62
CA ASP A 149 -3.62 -4.15 -3.39
C ASP A 149 -4.88 -3.30 -3.70
N ARG A 150 -4.74 -2.00 -3.77
CA ARG A 150 -5.83 -1.06 -4.00
C ARG A 150 -6.32 -1.09 -5.45
N THR A 151 -7.59 -0.76 -5.65
CA THR A 151 -8.23 -0.82 -6.97
C THR A 151 -8.15 0.50 -7.73
N VAL A 152 -8.28 0.39 -9.06
CA VAL A 152 -8.54 1.52 -9.96
C VAL A 152 -9.99 1.45 -10.39
N GLU A 153 -10.75 2.56 -10.22
CA GLU A 153 -12.19 2.60 -10.49
C GLU A 153 -12.57 3.32 -11.79
N ASP A 154 -11.69 4.20 -12.29
CA ASP A 154 -11.99 5.05 -13.46
C ASP A 154 -11.38 4.53 -14.77
N SER A 155 -10.76 3.35 -14.78
CA SER A 155 -10.21 2.73 -15.98
C SER A 155 -10.09 1.21 -15.82
N ASP A 156 -10.23 0.48 -16.92
CA ASP A 156 -9.99 -0.97 -17.04
C ASP A 156 -8.77 -1.34 -17.88
N LYS A 157 -7.93 -0.34 -18.23
CA LYS A 157 -6.76 -0.46 -19.08
C LYS A 157 -5.53 -1.04 -18.38
N TYR A 158 -5.73 -1.98 -17.48
CA TYR A 158 -4.70 -2.81 -16.88
C TYR A 158 -4.97 -4.28 -17.21
N VAL A 159 -3.94 -5.12 -17.21
CA VAL A 159 -4.08 -6.52 -17.63
C VAL A 159 -4.65 -7.41 -16.55
N ALA A 160 -4.30 -7.15 -15.28
CA ALA A 160 -4.80 -7.86 -14.12
C ALA A 160 -4.72 -6.98 -12.87
N TRP A 161 -5.56 -7.32 -11.89
CA TRP A 161 -5.49 -6.82 -10.52
C TRP A 161 -5.28 -8.02 -9.57
N VAL A 162 -4.43 -7.81 -8.53
CA VAL A 162 -4.14 -8.81 -7.49
C VAL A 162 -4.29 -8.15 -6.13
N GLY A 163 -5.18 -8.61 -5.29
CA GLY A 163 -5.37 -8.00 -3.98
C GLY A 163 -6.43 -8.68 -3.12
N SER A 164 -6.94 -7.94 -2.16
CA SER A 164 -7.91 -8.34 -1.15
C SER A 164 -9.31 -7.84 -1.48
N ASP A 165 -10.35 -8.59 -1.07
CA ASP A 165 -11.70 -8.06 -1.06
C ASP A 165 -11.93 -7.28 0.25
N PHE A 166 -11.59 -6.00 0.24
CA PHE A 166 -11.71 -5.14 1.41
C PHE A 166 -13.11 -5.04 1.98
N LYS A 167 -14.15 -5.23 1.15
CA LYS A 167 -15.52 -5.27 1.65
C LYS A 167 -15.77 -6.57 2.43
N VAL A 168 -15.24 -7.68 1.96
CA VAL A 168 -15.30 -8.97 2.68
C VAL A 168 -14.56 -8.88 4.02
N GLU A 169 -13.39 -8.21 4.07
CA GLU A 169 -12.70 -7.96 5.34
C GLU A 169 -13.58 -7.19 6.34
N GLY A 170 -14.22 -6.11 5.90
CA GLY A 170 -15.14 -5.33 6.73
C GLY A 170 -16.37 -6.12 7.18
N LEU A 171 -16.96 -6.94 6.29
CA LEU A 171 -18.06 -7.85 6.63
C LEU A 171 -17.61 -8.90 7.65
N ALA A 172 -16.42 -9.49 7.46
CA ALA A 172 -15.86 -10.50 8.36
C ALA A 172 -15.64 -9.93 9.77
N CYS A 173 -15.11 -8.71 9.87
CA CYS A 173 -14.97 -7.98 11.13
C CYS A 173 -16.33 -7.84 11.83
N GLY A 174 -17.35 -7.38 11.12
CA GLY A 174 -18.70 -7.22 11.68
C GLY A 174 -19.34 -8.55 12.11
N GLU A 175 -19.25 -9.61 11.30
CA GLU A 175 -19.80 -10.94 11.64
C GLU A 175 -19.06 -11.56 12.83
N TRP A 176 -17.73 -11.39 12.91
CA TRP A 176 -16.97 -11.83 14.07
C TRP A 176 -17.40 -11.07 15.33
N LEU A 177 -17.47 -9.74 15.27
CA LEU A 177 -17.87 -8.91 16.40
C LEU A 177 -19.28 -9.30 16.90
N LYS A 178 -20.22 -9.57 16.00
CA LYS A 178 -21.55 -10.05 16.32
C LYS A 178 -21.51 -11.37 17.11
N ALA A 179 -20.76 -12.35 16.60
CA ALA A 179 -20.64 -13.67 17.24
C ALA A 179 -19.95 -13.56 18.62
N HIS A 180 -18.87 -12.76 18.69
CA HIS A 180 -18.13 -12.52 19.91
C HIS A 180 -18.98 -11.79 20.97
N ALA A 181 -19.69 -10.73 20.58
CA ALA A 181 -20.58 -9.99 21.48
C ALA A 181 -21.71 -10.90 22.04
N ALA A 182 -22.30 -11.75 21.19
CA ALA A 182 -23.32 -12.68 21.60
C ALA A 182 -22.81 -13.71 22.64
N ASP A 183 -21.59 -14.25 22.44
CA ASP A 183 -20.95 -15.17 23.39
C ASP A 183 -20.66 -14.48 24.73
N LYS A 184 -20.18 -13.23 24.70
CA LYS A 184 -19.87 -12.43 25.90
C LYS A 184 -21.11 -11.82 26.56
N GLY A 185 -22.30 -11.93 25.97
CA GLY A 185 -23.52 -11.32 26.47
C GLY A 185 -23.54 -9.79 26.37
N ILE A 186 -22.76 -9.22 25.45
CA ILE A 186 -22.74 -7.79 25.16
C ILE A 186 -23.92 -7.48 24.24
N THR A 187 -24.82 -6.63 24.70
CA THR A 187 -26.08 -6.32 24.00
C THR A 187 -26.07 -4.99 23.27
N GLU A 188 -25.15 -4.10 23.61
CA GLU A 188 -25.01 -2.78 22.98
C GLU A 188 -23.58 -2.62 22.47
N ILE A 189 -23.46 -2.27 21.19
CA ILE A 189 -22.19 -1.95 20.56
C ILE A 189 -22.19 -0.46 20.20
N ASN A 190 -21.25 0.24 20.79
CA ASN A 190 -20.95 1.65 20.54
C ASN A 190 -19.50 1.72 20.01
N ALA A 191 -19.35 1.77 18.68
CA ALA A 191 -18.07 1.68 18.02
C ALA A 191 -17.49 3.05 17.69
N LEU A 192 -16.17 3.17 17.78
CA LEU A 192 -15.36 4.21 17.16
C LEU A 192 -14.53 3.58 16.07
N VAL A 193 -14.39 4.26 14.92
CA VAL A 193 -13.66 3.76 13.77
C VAL A 193 -12.50 4.70 13.45
N ILE A 194 -11.29 4.15 13.40
CA ILE A 194 -10.12 4.84 12.88
C ILE A 194 -9.94 4.33 11.46
N GLU A 195 -10.23 5.19 10.49
CA GLU A 195 -10.21 4.87 9.07
C GLU A 195 -8.84 5.11 8.47
N GLY A 196 -8.50 4.37 7.44
CA GLY A 196 -7.29 4.59 6.65
C GLY A 196 -7.32 5.87 5.81
N SER A 197 -6.45 5.94 4.80
CA SER A 197 -6.30 7.11 3.95
C SER A 197 -7.57 7.39 3.14
N VAL A 198 -7.97 8.66 3.09
CA VAL A 198 -9.17 9.10 2.37
C VAL A 198 -9.05 8.80 0.87
N GLY A 199 -10.05 8.11 0.32
CA GLY A 199 -10.10 7.74 -1.10
C GLY A 199 -9.34 6.46 -1.47
N ALA A 200 -8.73 5.77 -0.50
CA ALA A 200 -8.18 4.44 -0.70
C ALA A 200 -9.31 3.40 -0.76
N SER A 201 -9.24 2.46 -1.70
CA SER A 201 -10.26 1.41 -1.83
C SER A 201 -10.34 0.51 -0.60
N ALA A 202 -9.22 0.28 0.10
CA ALA A 202 -9.18 -0.45 1.37
C ALA A 202 -10.04 0.26 2.44
N THR A 203 -9.86 1.58 2.60
CA THR A 203 -10.67 2.40 3.52
C THR A 203 -12.16 2.28 3.20
N ILE A 204 -12.51 2.47 1.93
CA ILE A 204 -13.91 2.43 1.47
C ILE A 204 -14.51 1.04 1.72
N GLY A 205 -13.84 -0.02 1.29
CA GLY A 205 -14.35 -1.38 1.40
C GLY A 205 -14.54 -1.82 2.86
N ARG A 206 -13.53 -1.65 3.72
CA ARG A 206 -13.59 -1.98 5.15
C ARG A 206 -14.71 -1.20 5.86
N THR A 207 -14.84 0.10 5.56
CA THR A 207 -15.92 0.95 6.11
C THR A 207 -17.29 0.45 5.66
N ASP A 208 -17.50 0.21 4.36
CA ASP A 208 -18.78 -0.22 3.81
C ASP A 208 -19.19 -1.60 4.36
N GLY A 209 -18.25 -2.54 4.43
CA GLY A 209 -18.49 -3.87 4.96
C GLY A 209 -18.86 -3.87 6.44
N PHE A 210 -18.09 -3.19 7.28
CA PHE A 210 -18.39 -3.08 8.71
C PHE A 210 -19.71 -2.36 8.96
N LYS A 211 -19.94 -1.23 8.25
CA LYS A 211 -21.17 -0.45 8.37
C LYS A 211 -22.41 -1.25 7.96
N GLU A 212 -22.34 -2.09 6.95
CA GLU A 212 -23.44 -2.96 6.53
C GLU A 212 -23.91 -3.87 7.68
N ILE A 213 -22.96 -4.44 8.43
CA ILE A 213 -23.27 -5.26 9.60
C ILE A 213 -23.76 -4.41 10.76
N ALA A 214 -23.12 -3.28 11.03
CA ALA A 214 -23.53 -2.37 12.09
C ALA A 214 -24.97 -1.88 11.90
N ASP A 215 -25.33 -1.48 10.68
CA ASP A 215 -26.70 -1.06 10.34
C ASP A 215 -27.70 -2.21 10.51
N ARG A 216 -27.34 -3.43 10.07
CA ARG A 216 -28.19 -4.63 10.20
C ARG A 216 -28.46 -5.01 11.65
N GLU A 217 -27.45 -4.95 12.50
CA GLU A 217 -27.52 -5.34 13.91
C GLU A 217 -27.98 -4.17 14.81
N GLY A 218 -28.14 -2.96 14.28
CA GLY A 218 -28.57 -1.77 15.03
C GLY A 218 -27.50 -1.21 15.96
N TRP A 219 -26.21 -1.39 15.64
CA TRP A 219 -25.09 -0.84 16.39
C TRP A 219 -24.94 0.65 16.16
N THR A 220 -24.31 1.34 17.11
CA THR A 220 -24.02 2.76 16.99
C THR A 220 -22.55 2.95 16.62
N ILE A 221 -22.29 3.57 15.48
CA ILE A 221 -20.98 4.12 15.18
C ILE A 221 -20.99 5.56 15.68
N LEU A 222 -20.28 5.83 16.77
CA LEU A 222 -20.25 7.14 17.44
C LEU A 222 -19.50 8.18 16.62
N ASP A 223 -18.37 7.80 16.05
CA ASP A 223 -17.54 8.65 15.19
C ASP A 223 -16.63 7.78 14.31
N SER A 224 -16.15 8.38 13.22
CA SER A 224 -15.22 7.78 12.28
C SER A 224 -14.29 8.85 11.74
N GLN A 225 -12.97 8.68 11.90
CA GLN A 225 -11.96 9.65 11.47
C GLN A 225 -10.74 8.94 10.89
N SER A 226 -10.11 9.55 9.87
CA SER A 226 -8.95 9.01 9.20
C SER A 226 -7.67 9.16 10.04
N GLY A 227 -6.95 8.05 10.24
CA GLY A 227 -5.58 7.98 10.79
C GLY A 227 -4.53 7.78 9.69
N ASP A 228 -4.94 7.81 8.40
CA ASP A 228 -4.08 7.70 7.23
C ASP A 228 -3.21 6.42 7.19
N PHE A 229 -3.67 5.33 7.81
CA PHE A 229 -2.95 4.07 7.98
C PHE A 229 -1.64 4.19 8.77
N THR A 230 -1.45 5.26 9.53
CA THR A 230 -0.23 5.52 10.28
C THR A 230 -0.42 5.35 11.79
N GLU A 231 0.64 4.96 12.50
CA GLU A 231 0.62 4.87 13.96
C GLU A 231 0.36 6.24 14.61
N VAL A 232 1.00 7.30 14.09
CA VAL A 232 0.81 8.68 14.58
C VAL A 232 -0.63 9.14 14.38
N GLY A 233 -1.19 8.94 13.18
CA GLY A 233 -2.57 9.30 12.88
C GLY A 233 -3.57 8.53 13.74
N GLY A 234 -3.36 7.22 13.91
CA GLY A 234 -4.16 6.38 14.81
C GLY A 234 -4.14 6.89 16.26
N GLN A 235 -2.95 7.30 16.75
CA GLN A 235 -2.83 7.88 18.08
C GLN A 235 -3.57 9.22 18.21
N GLU A 236 -3.38 10.14 17.28
CA GLU A 236 -4.02 11.46 17.29
C GLU A 236 -5.55 11.36 17.26
N VAL A 237 -6.09 10.49 16.39
CA VAL A 237 -7.54 10.23 16.30
C VAL A 237 -8.05 9.63 17.60
N MET A 238 -7.39 8.61 18.15
CA MET A 238 -7.83 7.97 19.38
C MET A 238 -7.72 8.89 20.59
N GLU A 239 -6.72 9.77 20.66
CA GLU A 239 -6.64 10.81 21.71
C GLU A 239 -7.86 11.75 21.67
N SER A 240 -8.29 12.16 20.46
CA SER A 240 -9.51 12.94 20.25
C SER A 240 -10.75 12.17 20.70
N PHE A 241 -10.85 10.88 20.35
CA PHE A 241 -11.94 10.01 20.75
C PHE A 241 -12.01 9.80 22.28
N CYS A 242 -10.87 9.56 22.91
CA CYS A 242 -10.79 9.45 24.37
C CYS A 242 -11.28 10.70 25.11
N GLN A 243 -11.08 11.88 24.52
CA GLN A 243 -11.57 13.13 25.10
C GLN A 243 -13.07 13.33 24.86
N SER A 244 -13.55 13.03 23.63
CA SER A 244 -14.92 13.34 23.20
C SER A 244 -15.94 12.30 23.66
N TYR A 245 -15.55 11.02 23.73
CA TYR A 245 -16.44 9.88 23.94
C TYR A 245 -16.12 9.04 25.19
N LYS A 246 -15.41 9.60 26.16
CA LYS A 246 -14.99 8.87 27.37
C LYS A 246 -16.17 8.16 28.05
N GLY A 247 -16.03 6.82 28.16
CA GLY A 247 -17.05 5.97 28.81
C GLY A 247 -18.34 5.77 27.99
N GLN A 248 -18.33 6.13 26.69
CA GLN A 248 -19.48 5.98 25.81
C GLN A 248 -19.27 4.87 24.77
N PHE A 249 -18.05 4.44 24.51
CA PHE A 249 -17.71 3.39 23.54
C PHE A 249 -17.21 2.12 24.22
N ASN A 250 -17.42 1.00 23.59
CA ASN A 250 -16.93 -0.31 24.02
C ASN A 250 -16.28 -1.11 22.88
N VAL A 251 -16.17 -0.52 21.67
CA VAL A 251 -15.49 -1.11 20.52
C VAL A 251 -14.66 -0.03 19.81
N VAL A 252 -13.44 -0.38 19.44
CA VAL A 252 -12.58 0.42 18.57
C VAL A 252 -12.16 -0.46 17.40
N ILE A 253 -12.44 0.01 16.17
CA ILE A 253 -12.04 -0.60 14.92
C ILE A 253 -10.94 0.27 14.33
N CYS A 254 -9.73 -0.28 14.18
CA CYS A 254 -8.62 0.36 13.48
C CYS A 254 -8.44 -0.31 12.12
N GLN A 255 -8.49 0.45 11.04
CA GLN A 255 -8.47 -0.14 9.69
C GLN A 255 -7.09 -0.66 9.27
N ASN A 256 -6.07 -0.52 10.11
CA ASN A 256 -4.83 -1.29 10.01
C ASN A 256 -4.14 -1.47 11.37
N ASP A 257 -3.07 -2.25 11.35
CA ASP A 257 -2.26 -2.60 12.52
C ASP A 257 -1.54 -1.39 13.13
N ASN A 258 -0.97 -0.51 12.31
CA ASN A 258 -0.26 0.67 12.79
C ASN A 258 -1.21 1.65 13.49
N GLU A 259 -2.43 1.85 12.97
CA GLU A 259 -3.45 2.64 13.66
C GLU A 259 -3.83 2.01 15.02
N ALA A 260 -3.91 0.66 15.08
CA ALA A 260 -4.18 -0.03 16.34
C ALA A 260 -3.07 0.19 17.38
N ALA A 261 -1.79 0.22 16.97
CA ALA A 261 -0.68 0.55 17.85
C ALA A 261 -0.79 1.97 18.42
N GLY A 262 -1.13 2.93 17.55
CA GLY A 262 -1.40 4.31 17.95
C GLY A 262 -2.59 4.42 18.92
N ALA A 263 -3.69 3.72 18.60
CA ALA A 263 -4.89 3.68 19.43
C ALA A 263 -4.61 3.09 20.82
N MET A 264 -3.84 2.01 20.90
CA MET A 264 -3.41 1.42 22.18
C MET A 264 -2.62 2.44 23.03
N THR A 265 -1.68 3.16 22.41
CA THR A 265 -0.90 4.21 23.07
C THR A 265 -1.80 5.31 23.66
N ALA A 266 -2.79 5.78 22.89
CA ALA A 266 -3.74 6.80 23.34
C ALA A 266 -4.65 6.30 24.47
N MET A 267 -5.16 5.06 24.38
CA MET A 267 -5.98 4.44 25.41
C MET A 267 -5.20 4.21 26.71
N ASP A 268 -3.96 3.75 26.64
CA ASP A 268 -3.06 3.59 27.79
C ASP A 268 -2.86 4.92 28.51
N ASN A 269 -2.59 6.00 27.77
CA ASN A 269 -2.45 7.37 28.31
C ASN A 269 -3.75 7.88 28.97
N ALA A 270 -4.92 7.47 28.45
CA ALA A 270 -6.22 7.84 29.00
C ALA A 270 -6.68 6.94 30.15
N GLY A 271 -5.95 5.85 30.47
CA GLY A 271 -6.29 4.86 31.47
C GLY A 271 -7.52 4.02 31.09
N ILE A 272 -7.72 3.75 29.80
CA ILE A 272 -8.79 2.91 29.25
C ILE A 272 -8.21 1.52 29.00
N THR A 273 -8.88 0.49 29.51
CA THR A 273 -8.50 -0.90 29.30
C THR A 273 -9.10 -1.45 28.00
N TYR A 274 -8.36 -2.23 27.26
CA TYR A 274 -8.75 -2.81 25.97
C TYR A 274 -8.26 -4.25 25.85
N GLY A 275 -8.70 -4.94 24.79
CA GLY A 275 -8.33 -6.32 24.57
C GLY A 275 -9.13 -7.31 25.42
N VAL A 276 -8.60 -8.52 25.60
CA VAL A 276 -9.24 -9.60 26.35
C VAL A 276 -9.37 -9.21 27.83
N GLY A 277 -10.60 -9.13 28.31
CA GLY A 277 -10.90 -8.72 29.69
C GLY A 277 -10.82 -7.22 29.95
N GLY A 278 -10.56 -6.40 28.92
CA GLY A 278 -10.63 -4.94 28.98
C GLY A 278 -12.06 -4.41 28.82
N ASP A 279 -12.21 -3.10 28.97
CA ASP A 279 -13.50 -2.41 28.78
C ASP A 279 -13.84 -2.19 27.30
N VAL A 280 -12.83 -2.26 26.42
CA VAL A 280 -12.94 -1.97 24.98
C VAL A 280 -12.48 -3.17 24.18
N ILE A 281 -13.32 -3.65 23.28
CA ILE A 281 -12.95 -4.59 22.22
C ILE A 281 -12.14 -3.83 21.16
N LEU A 282 -10.90 -4.23 20.96
CA LEU A 282 -10.02 -3.65 19.95
C LEU A 282 -9.88 -4.61 18.76
N VAL A 283 -10.17 -4.12 17.56
CA VAL A 283 -10.06 -4.87 16.31
C VAL A 283 -9.10 -4.14 15.36
N SER A 284 -8.33 -4.91 14.61
CA SER A 284 -7.36 -4.42 13.64
C SER A 284 -7.48 -5.18 12.31
N PHE A 285 -6.80 -4.66 11.28
CA PHE A 285 -6.64 -5.30 9.99
C PHE A 285 -5.15 -5.40 9.63
N ASP A 286 -4.81 -6.14 8.58
CA ASP A 286 -3.51 -6.48 8.00
C ASP A 286 -2.89 -7.78 8.55
N ALA A 287 -2.97 -8.03 9.83
CA ALA A 287 -2.41 -9.20 10.51
C ALA A 287 -0.91 -9.40 10.26
N ASN A 288 -0.12 -8.32 10.32
CA ASN A 288 1.32 -8.43 10.35
C ASN A 288 1.79 -9.19 11.61
N LYS A 289 2.88 -9.93 11.50
CA LYS A 289 3.36 -10.83 12.58
C LYS A 289 3.44 -10.19 13.97
N PRO A 290 3.97 -8.96 14.16
CA PRO A 290 3.97 -8.33 15.48
C PRO A 290 2.58 -8.12 16.06
N TYR A 291 1.58 -7.88 15.22
CA TYR A 291 0.20 -7.62 15.66
C TYR A 291 -0.58 -8.91 15.87
N VAL A 292 -0.31 -9.97 15.10
CA VAL A 292 -0.81 -11.31 15.45
C VAL A 292 -0.23 -11.78 16.79
N GLN A 293 1.00 -11.38 17.14
CA GLN A 293 1.54 -11.57 18.50
C GLN A 293 0.71 -10.79 19.54
N MET A 294 0.28 -9.56 19.23
CA MET A 294 -0.58 -8.79 20.13
C MET A 294 -1.98 -9.40 20.26
N VAL A 295 -2.49 -10.08 19.22
CA VAL A 295 -3.71 -10.90 19.33
C VAL A 295 -3.46 -12.10 20.24
N CYS A 296 -2.37 -12.83 20.05
CA CYS A 296 -1.97 -13.97 20.92
C CYS A 296 -1.81 -13.55 22.39
N ASP A 297 -1.30 -12.34 22.62
CA ASP A 297 -1.13 -11.76 23.97
C ASP A 297 -2.45 -11.20 24.56
N GLY A 298 -3.53 -11.21 23.80
CA GLY A 298 -4.84 -10.70 24.19
C GLY A 298 -4.97 -9.17 24.22
N LYS A 299 -4.04 -8.43 23.64
CA LYS A 299 -4.10 -6.96 23.52
C LYS A 299 -5.03 -6.49 22.42
N ILE A 300 -5.11 -7.23 21.33
CA ILE A 300 -6.06 -7.06 20.23
C ILE A 300 -7.01 -8.25 20.27
N ASN A 301 -8.33 -8.01 20.18
CA ASN A 301 -9.31 -9.08 20.27
C ASN A 301 -9.41 -9.90 18.98
N ALA A 302 -9.34 -9.24 17.82
CA ALA A 302 -9.29 -9.89 16.51
C ALA A 302 -8.54 -9.03 15.50
N ASN A 303 -7.96 -9.71 14.51
CA ASN A 303 -7.23 -9.09 13.40
C ASN A 303 -7.58 -9.79 12.09
N PHE A 304 -7.97 -9.02 11.09
CA PHE A 304 -8.41 -9.50 9.78
C PHE A 304 -7.29 -9.28 8.77
N GLU A 305 -6.75 -10.38 8.25
CA GLU A 305 -5.61 -10.32 7.34
C GLU A 305 -5.96 -9.56 6.06
N CYS A 306 -5.08 -8.66 5.66
CA CYS A 306 -4.88 -8.19 4.30
C CYS A 306 -3.49 -8.67 3.87
N ASN A 307 -3.41 -9.57 2.91
CA ASN A 307 -2.16 -10.25 2.60
C ASN A 307 -1.26 -9.39 1.68
N PRO A 308 -0.07 -8.93 2.14
CA PRO A 308 0.83 -8.08 1.34
C PRO A 308 1.61 -8.82 0.26
N MET A 309 1.50 -10.15 0.19
CA MET A 309 2.33 -11.01 -0.66
C MET A 309 1.77 -11.16 -2.09
N ALA A 310 1.41 -10.05 -2.76
CA ALA A 310 0.91 -10.08 -4.13
C ALA A 310 1.98 -10.42 -5.17
N ALA A 311 3.26 -10.12 -4.92
CA ALA A 311 4.34 -10.23 -5.90
C ALA A 311 4.52 -11.63 -6.51
N PRO A 312 4.42 -12.77 -5.79
CA PRO A 312 4.47 -14.10 -6.40
C PRO A 312 3.35 -14.32 -7.43
N THR A 313 2.14 -13.83 -7.17
CA THR A 313 1.02 -13.92 -8.10
C THR A 313 1.25 -13.02 -9.33
N VAL A 314 1.82 -11.85 -9.15
CA VAL A 314 2.21 -10.97 -10.26
C VAL A 314 3.27 -11.62 -11.15
N ASP A 315 4.23 -12.35 -10.57
CA ASP A 315 5.22 -13.13 -11.33
C ASP A 315 4.56 -14.21 -12.22
N GLU A 316 3.56 -14.92 -11.69
CA GLU A 316 2.79 -15.90 -12.48
C GLU A 316 1.96 -15.23 -13.59
N ILE A 317 1.43 -14.03 -13.35
CA ILE A 317 0.75 -13.22 -14.38
C ILE A 317 1.74 -12.83 -15.49
N ILE A 318 2.93 -12.35 -15.13
CA ILE A 318 3.98 -12.00 -16.09
C ILE A 318 4.36 -13.22 -16.95
N LYS A 319 4.57 -14.40 -16.35
CA LYS A 319 4.86 -15.64 -17.07
C LYS A 319 3.71 -16.05 -17.99
N THR A 320 2.47 -15.84 -17.59
CA THR A 320 1.28 -16.10 -18.40
C THR A 320 1.25 -15.21 -19.63
N LEU A 321 1.56 -13.91 -19.47
CA LEU A 321 1.67 -12.96 -20.59
C LEU A 321 2.82 -13.31 -21.53
N GLN A 322 3.98 -13.70 -21.01
CA GLN A 322 5.14 -14.15 -21.81
C GLN A 322 4.84 -15.40 -22.62
N ALA A 323 3.99 -16.29 -22.11
CA ALA A 323 3.51 -17.46 -22.84
C ALA A 323 2.46 -17.11 -23.92
N GLY A 324 2.11 -15.83 -24.10
CA GLY A 324 1.10 -15.37 -25.05
C GLY A 324 -0.33 -15.70 -24.62
N SER A 325 -0.55 -15.96 -23.34
CA SER A 325 -1.87 -16.24 -22.76
C SER A 325 -2.42 -15.00 -22.04
N THR A 326 -3.73 -14.95 -21.89
CA THR A 326 -4.41 -13.86 -21.14
C THR A 326 -4.58 -14.31 -19.69
N PRO A 327 -4.09 -13.54 -18.70
CA PRO A 327 -4.33 -13.82 -17.29
C PRO A 327 -5.80 -13.55 -16.89
N GLU A 328 -6.21 -14.04 -15.73
CA GLU A 328 -7.46 -13.62 -15.08
C GLU A 328 -7.38 -12.14 -14.75
N LYS A 329 -8.51 -11.43 -14.88
CA LYS A 329 -8.58 -9.98 -14.67
C LYS A 329 -8.46 -9.61 -13.20
N GLU A 330 -9.02 -10.41 -12.31
CA GLU A 330 -9.02 -10.21 -10.87
C GLU A 330 -8.56 -11.50 -10.18
N VAL A 331 -7.54 -11.38 -9.34
CA VAL A 331 -6.97 -12.49 -8.58
C VAL A 331 -6.93 -12.09 -7.12
N TYR A 332 -7.76 -12.78 -6.33
CA TYR A 332 -7.82 -12.55 -4.89
C TYR A 332 -6.72 -13.34 -4.18
N VAL A 333 -6.02 -12.69 -3.26
CA VAL A 333 -5.05 -13.35 -2.37
C VAL A 333 -5.77 -14.14 -1.27
N SER A 334 -5.13 -15.21 -0.77
CA SER A 334 -5.67 -15.94 0.40
C SER A 334 -5.48 -15.14 1.67
N GLU A 335 -6.51 -15.08 2.50
CA GLU A 335 -6.54 -14.34 3.76
C GLU A 335 -7.10 -15.19 4.89
N HIS A 336 -6.76 -14.80 6.12
CA HIS A 336 -7.13 -15.49 7.34
C HIS A 336 -7.61 -14.48 8.40
N TRP A 337 -8.49 -14.94 9.26
CA TRP A 337 -9.02 -14.15 10.36
C TRP A 337 -8.46 -14.69 11.68
N PHE A 338 -7.90 -13.82 12.50
CA PHE A 338 -7.26 -14.19 13.76
C PHE A 338 -8.03 -13.62 14.94
N ALA A 339 -8.22 -14.41 16.00
CA ALA A 339 -8.83 -13.96 17.25
C ALA A 339 -8.02 -14.41 18.47
N ALA A 340 -8.05 -13.58 19.51
CA ALA A 340 -7.35 -13.84 20.76
C ALA A 340 -7.96 -14.97 21.60
N GLU A 341 -9.25 -15.27 21.38
CA GLU A 341 -10.00 -16.30 22.08
C GLU A 341 -10.60 -17.28 21.07
N ASP A 342 -10.86 -18.51 21.51
CA ASP A 342 -11.43 -19.60 20.69
C ASP A 342 -12.97 -19.69 20.76
N ASN A 343 -13.62 -18.62 21.27
CA ASN A 343 -15.07 -18.56 21.41
C ASN A 343 -15.80 -18.35 20.05
N VAL A 344 -15.14 -17.87 19.04
CA VAL A 344 -15.62 -17.75 17.66
C VAL A 344 -14.63 -18.45 16.75
N THR A 345 -14.94 -19.66 16.28
CA THR A 345 -14.05 -20.47 15.41
C THR A 345 -14.41 -20.38 13.93
N SER A 346 -15.55 -19.79 13.61
CA SER A 346 -15.97 -19.55 12.24
C SER A 346 -17.04 -18.46 12.17
N ILE A 347 -17.09 -17.79 11.02
CA ILE A 347 -18.09 -16.78 10.67
C ILE A 347 -18.71 -17.13 9.32
N THR A 348 -19.82 -16.49 8.98
CA THR A 348 -20.43 -16.62 7.65
C THR A 348 -20.47 -15.27 6.97
N VAL A 349 -19.75 -15.14 5.86
CA VAL A 349 -19.69 -13.92 5.04
C VAL A 349 -20.23 -14.27 3.65
N ASN A 350 -21.18 -13.50 3.15
CA ASN A 350 -21.81 -13.70 1.83
C ASN A 350 -22.32 -15.15 1.59
N GLY A 351 -22.71 -15.86 2.67
CA GLY A 351 -23.20 -17.23 2.60
C GLY A 351 -22.11 -18.32 2.64
N GLU A 352 -20.84 -17.94 2.69
CA GLU A 352 -19.69 -18.83 2.81
C GLU A 352 -19.19 -18.87 4.25
N THR A 353 -18.90 -20.06 4.75
CA THR A 353 -18.32 -20.23 6.08
C THR A 353 -16.80 -20.07 5.99
N GLN A 354 -16.27 -19.15 6.78
CA GLN A 354 -14.85 -18.84 6.87
C GLN A 354 -14.35 -19.17 8.28
N GLU A 355 -13.16 -19.76 8.36
CA GLU A 355 -12.51 -20.09 9.62
C GLU A 355 -11.99 -18.83 10.34
N VAL A 356 -12.09 -18.82 11.67
CA VAL A 356 -11.43 -17.86 12.55
C VAL A 356 -10.38 -18.63 13.36
N ILE A 357 -9.14 -18.26 13.18
CA ILE A 357 -7.99 -18.93 13.76
C ILE A 357 -7.70 -18.34 15.15
N HIS A 358 -7.69 -19.18 16.18
CA HIS A 358 -7.19 -18.76 17.49
C HIS A 358 -5.68 -18.47 17.39
N ALA A 359 -5.27 -17.25 17.68
CA ALA A 359 -3.89 -16.80 17.60
C ALA A 359 -3.04 -17.39 18.73
N THR A 360 -2.40 -18.51 18.46
CA THR A 360 -1.41 -19.15 19.36
C THR A 360 0.00 -18.77 18.95
N GLN A 361 1.00 -19.04 19.82
CA GLN A 361 2.40 -18.78 19.49
C GLN A 361 2.85 -19.54 18.22
N ASP A 362 2.37 -20.77 18.00
CA ASP A 362 2.69 -21.53 16.79
C ASP A 362 2.13 -20.84 15.52
N VAL A 363 0.96 -20.21 15.62
CA VAL A 363 0.38 -19.41 14.52
C VAL A 363 1.24 -18.18 14.26
N VAL A 364 1.66 -17.47 15.31
CA VAL A 364 2.56 -16.31 15.20
C VAL A 364 3.89 -16.69 14.56
N ASP A 365 4.50 -17.80 15.02
CA ASP A 365 5.80 -18.25 14.53
C ASP A 365 5.75 -18.61 13.03
N ALA A 366 4.62 -19.13 12.57
CA ALA A 366 4.39 -19.49 11.17
C ALA A 366 4.12 -18.28 10.24
N ARG A 367 3.83 -17.08 10.78
CA ARG A 367 3.55 -15.88 9.95
C ARG A 367 4.80 -15.46 9.16
N PRO A 368 4.69 -15.25 7.83
CA PRO A 368 5.83 -14.88 6.99
C PRO A 368 6.22 -13.39 7.07
N TYR A 369 5.33 -12.53 7.56
CA TYR A 369 5.50 -11.07 7.63
C TYR A 369 4.85 -10.47 8.86
#